data_741f8c513d1aebf978fecd92c3579688
#
_entry.id   741f8c513d1aebf978fecd92c3579688
#
_cell.length_a   1.000
_cell.length_b   1.000
_cell.length_c   1.000
_cell.angle_alpha   90.00
_cell.angle_beta   90.00
_cell.angle_gamma   90.00
#
_symmetry.space_group_name_H-M   'P 1'
#
loop_
_entity.id
_entity.type
_entity.pdbx_description
1 polymer ?
#
loop_
_entity_poly.entity_id
_entity_poly.type
_entity_poly.pdbx_seq_one_letter_code
_entity_poly.pdbx_strand_id
1 'polypeptide(L)'
;MSRHDVVVVGGGFAGAALALVLARAGVDVLVLEREREFRDRVRGEVIYPWGVAEGRRLGLLEHVAPAVTELRAWNTTIDPLPGRRRDLPATTPAGEPALAFHHPEVQALLLAAAEAAGARVVRGAAVVGVEPGAQPAVVAREGAARREARHTARLVVGADGRDSAVRTTAGFAVERAPEALVLAGALVAGAGVPAGAGHVYMRPGGGELGMAMNVGGGRHRVYAGYHLATGRRHLSGSSALPAFVATATAAGMPAAWFEGARLVGPLAEFSGADLWAPHPWRDGVALVGDAAAVSDPNWGCGLALAWRDVRALSGALLASGDPAAAGGAYAAEHDAYHAALRRQTGWLTTVFRTPGPEADALRERALPLF
;
A
#
# COMPACT_ATOMS: atom_id res chain seq x y z
N MET A 1 2.90 -0.26 -34.11
CA MET A 1 2.05 0.33 -33.05
C MET A 1 1.03 -0.71 -32.67
N SER A 2 1.01 -1.18 -31.43
CA SER A 2 -0.05 -2.07 -30.94
C SER A 2 -1.15 -1.23 -30.31
N ARG A 3 -2.40 -1.64 -30.53
CA ARG A 3 -3.57 -1.01 -29.91
C ARG A 3 -4.18 -2.00 -28.94
N HIS A 4 -4.48 -1.55 -27.73
CA HIS A 4 -5.07 -2.33 -26.66
C HIS A 4 -6.36 -1.66 -26.14
N ASP A 5 -7.21 -2.42 -25.45
CA ASP A 5 -8.30 -1.80 -24.71
C ASP A 5 -7.75 -1.02 -23.52
N VAL A 6 -6.86 -1.66 -22.74
CA VAL A 6 -6.27 -1.04 -21.56
C VAL A 6 -4.75 -1.26 -21.54
N VAL A 7 -3.98 -0.20 -21.30
CA VAL A 7 -2.56 -0.28 -20.98
C VAL A 7 -2.38 0.06 -19.50
N VAL A 8 -1.88 -0.89 -18.72
CA VAL A 8 -1.55 -0.72 -17.30
C VAL A 8 -0.06 -0.47 -17.14
N VAL A 9 0.31 0.65 -16.58
CA VAL A 9 1.70 1.02 -16.29
C VAL A 9 2.03 0.67 -14.86
N GLY A 10 2.89 -0.32 -14.68
CA GLY A 10 3.24 -0.91 -13.39
C GLY A 10 2.50 -2.22 -13.11
N GLY A 11 3.25 -3.32 -13.03
CA GLY A 11 2.76 -4.66 -12.67
C GLY A 11 2.81 -4.95 -11.16
N GLY A 12 2.79 -3.89 -10.34
CA GLY A 12 2.77 -4.01 -8.88
C GLY A 12 1.43 -4.47 -8.34
N PHE A 13 1.23 -4.33 -7.03
CA PHE A 13 0.07 -4.84 -6.30
C PHE A 13 -1.28 -4.38 -6.89
N ALA A 14 -1.43 -3.09 -7.21
CA ALA A 14 -2.65 -2.55 -7.81
C ALA A 14 -2.78 -2.92 -9.30
N GLY A 15 -1.71 -2.72 -10.08
CA GLY A 15 -1.75 -2.92 -11.53
C GLY A 15 -1.91 -4.38 -11.92
N ALA A 16 -1.26 -5.32 -11.23
CA ALA A 16 -1.43 -6.75 -11.46
C ALA A 16 -2.85 -7.22 -11.11
N ALA A 17 -3.41 -6.73 -9.98
CA ALA A 17 -4.79 -7.03 -9.59
C ALA A 17 -5.80 -6.49 -10.62
N LEU A 18 -5.62 -5.25 -11.09
CA LEU A 18 -6.48 -4.67 -12.14
C LEU A 18 -6.39 -5.46 -13.43
N ALA A 19 -5.18 -5.79 -13.87
CA ALA A 19 -4.96 -6.56 -15.10
C ALA A 19 -5.60 -7.95 -15.03
N LEU A 20 -5.49 -8.63 -13.87
CA LEU A 20 -6.15 -9.92 -13.64
C LEU A 20 -7.67 -9.82 -13.78
N VAL A 21 -8.27 -8.85 -13.10
CA VAL A 21 -9.74 -8.65 -13.12
C VAL A 21 -10.24 -8.34 -14.53
N LEU A 22 -9.57 -7.46 -15.25
CA LEU A 22 -9.97 -7.06 -16.61
C LEU A 22 -9.74 -8.19 -17.64
N ALA A 23 -8.60 -8.88 -17.57
CA ALA A 23 -8.30 -10.00 -18.47
C ALA A 23 -9.30 -11.15 -18.30
N ARG A 24 -9.69 -11.49 -17.06
CA ARG A 24 -10.75 -12.48 -16.77
C ARG A 24 -12.12 -12.09 -17.37
N ALA A 25 -12.34 -10.80 -17.55
CA ALA A 25 -13.55 -10.29 -18.20
C ALA A 25 -13.41 -10.18 -19.75
N GLY A 26 -12.30 -10.66 -20.33
CA GLY A 26 -12.08 -10.66 -21.78
C GLY A 26 -11.58 -9.34 -22.36
N VAL A 27 -11.14 -8.39 -21.53
CA VAL A 27 -10.55 -7.12 -21.96
C VAL A 27 -9.12 -7.34 -22.45
N ASP A 28 -8.72 -6.77 -23.58
CA ASP A 28 -7.33 -6.79 -24.05
C ASP A 28 -6.45 -5.85 -23.21
N VAL A 29 -5.64 -6.45 -22.32
CA VAL A 29 -4.80 -5.73 -21.36
C VAL A 29 -3.32 -5.93 -21.66
N LEU A 30 -2.60 -4.82 -21.81
CA LEU A 30 -1.14 -4.78 -21.80
C LEU A 30 -0.63 -4.23 -20.45
N VAL A 31 0.24 -4.98 -19.78
CA VAL A 31 0.94 -4.52 -18.57
C VAL A 31 2.40 -4.21 -18.91
N LEU A 32 2.86 -3.00 -18.62
CA LEU A 32 4.24 -2.56 -18.76
C LEU A 32 4.88 -2.46 -17.36
N GLU A 33 5.79 -3.39 -17.03
CA GLU A 33 6.48 -3.43 -15.74
C GLU A 33 7.98 -3.17 -15.91
N ARG A 34 8.53 -2.19 -15.20
CA ARG A 34 9.93 -1.80 -15.31
C ARG A 34 10.91 -2.83 -14.70
N GLU A 35 10.46 -3.52 -13.63
CA GLU A 35 11.29 -4.52 -12.95
C GLU A 35 11.20 -5.87 -13.68
N ARG A 36 12.35 -6.53 -13.84
CA ARG A 36 12.38 -7.89 -14.32
C ARG A 36 11.95 -8.88 -13.25
N GLU A 37 12.34 -8.60 -12.00
CA GLU A 37 12.00 -9.33 -10.78
C GLU A 37 11.62 -8.36 -9.68
N PHE A 38 10.58 -8.66 -8.92
CA PHE A 38 10.20 -7.85 -7.78
C PHE A 38 11.20 -8.02 -6.64
N ARG A 39 11.47 -6.91 -5.95
CA ARG A 39 12.41 -6.87 -4.81
C ARG A 39 11.71 -6.30 -3.59
N ASP A 40 12.16 -6.75 -2.41
CA ASP A 40 11.72 -6.15 -1.15
C ASP A 40 12.23 -4.69 -1.10
N ARG A 41 11.28 -3.77 -1.02
CA ARG A 41 11.49 -2.32 -0.89
C ARG A 41 10.87 -1.78 0.39
N VAL A 42 10.60 -2.69 1.36
CA VAL A 42 9.91 -2.35 2.60
C VAL A 42 8.59 -1.62 2.30
N ARG A 43 7.74 -2.21 1.50
CA ARG A 43 6.38 -1.71 1.22
C ARG A 43 5.41 -2.24 2.26
N GLY A 44 4.14 -1.82 2.21
CA GLY A 44 3.09 -2.37 3.06
C GLY A 44 2.98 -3.89 2.90
N GLU A 45 2.78 -4.61 3.99
CA GLU A 45 2.74 -6.08 4.01
C GLU A 45 1.60 -6.60 4.89
N VAL A 46 0.61 -5.75 5.11
CA VAL A 46 -0.65 -6.14 5.76
C VAL A 46 -1.82 -5.50 5.04
N ILE A 47 -2.85 -6.29 4.80
CA ILE A 47 -4.15 -5.82 4.31
C ILE A 47 -5.14 -5.96 5.44
N TYR A 48 -5.80 -4.88 5.78
CA TYR A 48 -6.85 -4.88 6.80
C TYR A 48 -8.13 -5.58 6.33
N PRO A 49 -9.01 -6.02 7.25
CA PRO A 49 -10.23 -6.77 6.94
C PRO A 49 -11.08 -6.16 5.83
N TRP A 50 -11.25 -4.84 5.80
CA TRP A 50 -12.02 -4.16 4.75
C TRP A 50 -11.36 -4.26 3.36
N GLY A 51 -10.02 -4.28 3.29
CA GLY A 51 -9.29 -4.53 2.04
C GLY A 51 -9.34 -5.99 1.62
N VAL A 52 -9.34 -6.93 2.57
CA VAL A 52 -9.55 -8.37 2.28
C VAL A 52 -10.93 -8.58 1.68
N ALA A 53 -11.97 -7.91 2.18
CA ALA A 53 -13.30 -7.95 1.60
C ALA A 53 -13.33 -7.41 0.14
N GLU A 54 -12.56 -6.37 -0.19
CA GLU A 54 -12.40 -5.92 -1.58
C GLU A 54 -11.71 -7.00 -2.44
N GLY A 55 -10.63 -7.60 -1.93
CA GLY A 55 -9.94 -8.71 -2.61
C GLY A 55 -10.84 -9.92 -2.86
N ARG A 56 -11.73 -10.24 -1.92
CA ARG A 56 -12.73 -11.31 -2.08
C ARG A 56 -13.74 -10.98 -3.19
N ARG A 57 -14.27 -9.76 -3.21
CA ARG A 57 -15.20 -9.30 -4.27
C ARG A 57 -14.57 -9.35 -5.66
N LEU A 58 -13.27 -9.10 -5.74
CA LEU A 58 -12.48 -9.14 -6.98
C LEU A 58 -12.03 -10.56 -7.36
N GLY A 59 -12.23 -11.58 -6.52
CA GLY A 59 -11.72 -12.94 -6.75
C GLY A 59 -10.19 -13.03 -6.74
N LEU A 60 -9.52 -12.21 -5.90
CA LEU A 60 -8.05 -12.17 -5.84
C LEU A 60 -7.47 -13.11 -4.78
N LEU A 61 -8.26 -13.48 -3.76
CA LEU A 61 -7.73 -14.15 -2.57
C LEU A 61 -7.16 -15.54 -2.88
N GLU A 62 -7.76 -16.30 -3.77
CA GLU A 62 -7.27 -17.62 -4.20
C GLU A 62 -5.87 -17.55 -4.82
N HIS A 63 -5.58 -16.48 -5.57
CA HIS A 63 -4.29 -16.32 -6.23
C HIS A 63 -3.16 -15.92 -5.26
N VAL A 64 -3.48 -15.27 -4.16
CA VAL A 64 -2.49 -14.86 -3.16
C VAL A 64 -2.39 -15.82 -1.96
N ALA A 65 -3.33 -16.75 -1.82
CA ALA A 65 -3.40 -17.69 -0.70
C ALA A 65 -2.08 -18.42 -0.38
N PRO A 66 -1.24 -18.82 -1.37
CA PRO A 66 0.02 -19.52 -1.09
C PRO A 66 1.07 -18.64 -0.38
N ALA A 67 0.94 -17.31 -0.43
CA ALA A 67 1.94 -16.37 0.08
C ALA A 67 1.44 -15.51 1.24
N VAL A 68 0.23 -15.74 1.76
CA VAL A 68 -0.34 -14.93 2.84
C VAL A 68 -0.41 -15.69 4.16
N THR A 69 -0.31 -14.96 5.25
CA THR A 69 -0.57 -15.42 6.62
C THR A 69 -1.82 -14.71 7.15
N GLU A 70 -2.81 -15.46 7.59
CA GLU A 70 -3.99 -14.89 8.24
C GLU A 70 -3.67 -14.39 9.64
N LEU A 71 -4.04 -13.15 9.91
CA LEU A 71 -4.03 -12.54 11.21
C LEU A 71 -5.48 -12.38 11.69
N ARG A 72 -5.95 -13.33 12.49
CA ARG A 72 -7.33 -13.33 12.99
C ARG A 72 -7.53 -12.37 14.16
N ALA A 73 -6.44 -11.94 14.79
CA ALA A 73 -6.49 -11.01 15.91
C ALA A 73 -5.53 -9.83 15.71
N TRP A 74 -5.84 -8.75 16.41
CA TRP A 74 -5.01 -7.58 16.50
C TRP A 74 -4.80 -7.24 17.99
N ASN A 75 -3.56 -7.33 18.43
CA ASN A 75 -3.16 -6.97 19.79
C ASN A 75 -2.67 -5.53 19.77
N THR A 76 -3.32 -4.66 20.51
CA THR A 76 -2.98 -3.24 20.57
C THR A 76 -2.66 -2.88 22.01
N THR A 77 -1.50 -2.26 22.23
CA THR A 77 -1.09 -1.66 23.50
C THR A 77 -0.84 -0.18 23.28
N ILE A 78 -1.58 0.66 23.94
CA ILE A 78 -1.47 2.13 23.86
C ILE A 78 -1.21 2.62 25.27
N ASP A 79 0.01 3.09 25.55
CA ASP A 79 0.36 3.62 26.87
C ASP A 79 -0.44 4.90 27.19
N PRO A 80 -1.11 5.04 28.37
CA PRO A 80 -1.12 4.11 29.51
C PRO A 80 -2.32 3.13 29.54
N LEU A 81 -3.03 2.91 28.43
CA LEU A 81 -4.21 2.04 28.42
C LEU A 81 -3.81 0.55 28.56
N PRO A 82 -4.69 -0.28 29.14
CA PRO A 82 -4.46 -1.73 29.17
C PRO A 82 -4.41 -2.30 27.74
N GLY A 83 -3.57 -3.32 27.54
CA GLY A 83 -3.49 -4.02 26.27
C GLY A 83 -4.85 -4.65 25.88
N ARG A 84 -5.22 -4.52 24.60
CA ARG A 84 -6.47 -5.02 24.06
C ARG A 84 -6.21 -6.00 22.93
N ARG A 85 -6.83 -7.16 23.00
CA ARG A 85 -6.91 -8.13 21.89
C ARG A 85 -8.25 -8.00 21.19
N ARG A 86 -8.24 -7.79 19.90
CA ARG A 86 -9.44 -7.71 19.06
C ARG A 86 -9.49 -8.92 18.12
N ASP A 87 -10.57 -9.67 18.14
CA ASP A 87 -10.89 -10.67 17.13
C ASP A 87 -11.41 -9.94 15.88
N LEU A 88 -10.66 -10.01 14.77
CA LEU A 88 -10.96 -9.23 13.58
C LEU A 88 -12.21 -9.74 12.86
N PRO A 89 -12.38 -11.05 12.57
CA PRO A 89 -13.60 -11.55 11.96
C PRO A 89 -14.86 -11.26 12.78
N ALA A 90 -14.78 -11.43 14.10
CA ALA A 90 -15.95 -11.26 14.95
C ALA A 90 -16.35 -9.79 15.19
N THR A 91 -15.40 -8.85 15.10
CA THR A 91 -15.62 -7.47 15.56
C THR A 91 -15.48 -6.41 14.47
N THR A 92 -15.18 -6.79 13.23
CA THR A 92 -15.14 -5.85 12.10
C THR A 92 -16.34 -6.05 11.18
N PRO A 93 -16.89 -4.99 10.58
CA PRO A 93 -18.01 -5.11 9.65
C PRO A 93 -17.74 -5.99 8.44
N ALA A 94 -16.46 -6.16 8.07
CA ALA A 94 -16.05 -6.98 6.95
C ALA A 94 -16.14 -8.49 7.26
N GLY A 95 -16.09 -8.92 8.53
CA GLY A 95 -16.08 -10.32 8.93
C GLY A 95 -14.83 -11.10 8.50
N GLU A 96 -13.77 -10.40 8.08
CA GLU A 96 -12.56 -10.96 7.51
C GLU A 96 -11.37 -10.88 8.48
N PRO A 97 -10.37 -11.79 8.37
CA PRO A 97 -9.07 -11.58 9.00
C PRO A 97 -8.30 -10.44 8.30
N ALA A 98 -7.20 -9.99 8.87
CA ALA A 98 -6.18 -9.30 8.11
C ALA A 98 -5.25 -10.33 7.44
N LEU A 99 -4.61 -9.95 6.33
CA LEU A 99 -3.63 -10.79 5.64
C LEU A 99 -2.26 -10.12 5.71
N ALA A 100 -1.27 -10.85 6.21
CA ALA A 100 0.12 -10.42 6.19
C ALA A 100 0.92 -11.28 5.18
N PHE A 101 1.93 -10.69 4.53
CA PHE A 101 2.70 -11.37 3.50
C PHE A 101 4.03 -10.66 3.20
N HIS A 102 4.91 -11.36 2.53
CA HIS A 102 6.08 -10.75 1.91
C HIS A 102 5.70 -10.16 0.55
N HIS A 103 5.78 -8.84 0.43
CA HIS A 103 5.23 -8.06 -0.69
C HIS A 103 5.66 -8.55 -2.09
N PRO A 104 6.96 -8.84 -2.38
CA PRO A 104 7.38 -9.33 -3.70
C PRO A 104 6.72 -10.63 -4.13
N GLU A 105 6.44 -11.54 -3.19
CA GLU A 105 5.81 -12.83 -3.49
C GLU A 105 4.36 -12.64 -3.97
N VAL A 106 3.59 -11.81 -3.27
CA VAL A 106 2.20 -11.52 -3.67
C VAL A 106 2.14 -10.76 -4.99
N GLN A 107 3.07 -9.82 -5.22
CA GLN A 107 3.16 -9.13 -6.52
C GLN A 107 3.42 -10.12 -7.67
N ALA A 108 4.34 -11.06 -7.47
CA ALA A 108 4.67 -12.07 -8.48
C ALA A 108 3.48 -12.97 -8.79
N LEU A 109 2.76 -13.43 -7.76
CA LEU A 109 1.58 -14.27 -7.91
C LEU A 109 0.45 -13.56 -8.66
N LEU A 110 0.12 -12.33 -8.28
CA LEU A 110 -0.93 -11.55 -8.96
C LEU A 110 -0.59 -11.29 -10.43
N LEU A 111 0.68 -10.96 -10.73
CA LEU A 111 1.09 -10.68 -12.11
C LEU A 111 1.10 -11.96 -12.97
N ALA A 112 1.53 -13.09 -12.40
CA ALA A 112 1.46 -14.39 -13.07
C ALA A 112 0.00 -14.83 -13.31
N ALA A 113 -0.89 -14.58 -12.35
CA ALA A 113 -2.32 -14.84 -12.51
C ALA A 113 -2.95 -13.97 -13.61
N ALA A 114 -2.55 -12.69 -13.71
CA ALA A 114 -3.01 -11.79 -14.77
C ALA A 114 -2.56 -12.31 -16.16
N GLU A 115 -1.31 -12.75 -16.27
CA GLU A 115 -0.77 -13.33 -17.52
C GLU A 115 -1.50 -14.63 -17.89
N ALA A 116 -1.74 -15.50 -16.92
CA ALA A 116 -2.51 -16.73 -17.12
C ALA A 116 -3.98 -16.48 -17.52
N ALA A 117 -4.55 -15.35 -17.08
CA ALA A 117 -5.89 -14.91 -17.49
C ALA A 117 -5.95 -14.25 -18.86
N GLY A 118 -4.81 -14.07 -19.55
CA GLY A 118 -4.73 -13.53 -20.91
C GLY A 118 -4.18 -12.10 -21.00
N ALA A 119 -3.79 -11.46 -19.90
CA ALA A 119 -3.09 -10.17 -19.98
C ALA A 119 -1.69 -10.36 -20.62
N ARG A 120 -1.34 -9.46 -21.53
CA ARG A 120 0.03 -9.41 -22.06
C ARG A 120 0.92 -8.65 -21.07
N VAL A 121 1.98 -9.29 -20.58
CA VAL A 121 2.93 -8.69 -19.63
C VAL A 121 4.28 -8.47 -20.29
N VAL A 122 4.80 -7.24 -20.26
CA VAL A 122 6.14 -6.89 -20.72
C VAL A 122 6.96 -6.40 -19.50
N ARG A 123 7.87 -7.25 -19.03
CA ARG A 123 8.82 -6.90 -17.97
C ARG A 123 10.07 -6.23 -18.53
N GLY A 124 10.71 -5.38 -17.75
CA GLY A 124 11.84 -4.56 -18.17
C GLY A 124 11.44 -3.42 -19.12
N ALA A 125 10.16 -3.01 -19.06
CA ALA A 125 9.57 -1.92 -19.81
C ALA A 125 9.37 -0.70 -18.91
N ALA A 126 10.22 0.30 -19.05
CA ALA A 126 10.14 1.55 -18.29
C ALA A 126 9.36 2.59 -19.08
N VAL A 127 8.16 2.94 -18.63
CA VAL A 127 7.39 4.03 -19.24
C VAL A 127 8.08 5.36 -18.93
N VAL A 128 8.26 6.16 -19.95
CA VAL A 128 8.96 7.45 -19.90
C VAL A 128 8.07 8.63 -20.29
N GLY A 129 6.91 8.37 -20.85
CA GLY A 129 5.93 9.39 -21.21
C GLY A 129 4.54 8.82 -21.41
N VAL A 130 3.55 9.67 -21.18
CA VAL A 130 2.14 9.42 -21.45
C VAL A 130 1.58 10.57 -22.26
N GLU A 131 0.82 10.27 -23.29
CA GLU A 131 0.09 11.19 -24.13
C GLU A 131 -1.40 11.04 -23.82
N PRO A 132 -1.99 11.92 -22.98
CA PRO A 132 -3.43 11.91 -22.73
C PRO A 132 -4.24 12.30 -23.96
N GLY A 133 -5.50 11.88 -24.02
CA GLY A 133 -6.42 12.24 -25.10
C GLY A 133 -7.49 11.17 -25.34
N ALA A 134 -8.31 11.34 -26.37
CA ALA A 134 -9.35 10.37 -26.75
C ALA A 134 -8.78 8.98 -27.13
N GLN A 135 -7.52 8.94 -27.54
CA GLN A 135 -6.76 7.72 -27.78
C GLN A 135 -5.40 7.85 -27.07
N PRO A 136 -5.37 7.67 -25.75
CA PRO A 136 -4.17 7.87 -24.99
C PRO A 136 -3.08 6.87 -25.40
N ALA A 137 -1.82 7.27 -25.23
CA ALA A 137 -0.69 6.42 -25.54
C ALA A 137 0.38 6.50 -24.46
N VAL A 138 1.19 5.44 -24.36
CA VAL A 138 2.39 5.43 -23.54
C VAL A 138 3.62 5.21 -24.40
N VAL A 139 4.72 5.86 -24.01
CA VAL A 139 6.05 5.63 -24.58
C VAL A 139 6.87 4.91 -23.52
N ALA A 140 7.35 3.72 -23.87
CA ALA A 140 8.16 2.87 -22.99
C ALA A 140 9.51 2.55 -23.60
N ARG A 141 10.53 2.38 -22.75
CA ARG A 141 11.83 1.84 -23.13
C ARG A 141 11.89 0.36 -22.74
N GLU A 142 11.94 -0.50 -23.75
CA GLU A 142 11.80 -1.94 -23.60
C GLU A 142 13.10 -2.69 -23.90
N GLY A 143 13.25 -3.83 -23.24
CA GLY A 143 14.34 -4.77 -23.45
C GLY A 143 15.72 -4.26 -23.02
N ALA A 144 16.75 -5.07 -23.26
CA ALA A 144 18.13 -4.72 -22.88
C ALA A 144 18.68 -3.51 -23.67
N ALA A 145 18.26 -3.36 -24.92
CA ALA A 145 18.65 -2.24 -25.79
C ALA A 145 17.86 -0.95 -25.52
N ARG A 146 16.91 -0.95 -24.56
CA ARG A 146 16.07 0.20 -24.18
C ARG A 146 15.44 0.89 -25.41
N ARG A 147 14.95 0.10 -26.36
CA ARG A 147 14.28 0.64 -27.55
C ARG A 147 12.97 1.28 -27.15
N GLU A 148 12.67 2.45 -27.75
CA GLU A 148 11.39 3.10 -27.54
C GLU A 148 10.29 2.39 -28.30
N ALA A 149 9.23 2.04 -27.59
CA ALA A 149 8.00 1.49 -28.13
C ALA A 149 6.83 2.39 -27.72
N ARG A 150 5.88 2.59 -28.64
CA ARG A 150 4.67 3.36 -28.40
C ARG A 150 3.46 2.45 -28.47
N HIS A 151 2.67 2.43 -27.39
CA HIS A 151 1.45 1.64 -27.27
C HIS A 151 0.25 2.57 -27.12
N THR A 152 -0.78 2.38 -27.94
CA THR A 152 -2.04 3.12 -27.86
C THR A 152 -3.11 2.30 -27.16
N ALA A 153 -4.03 2.96 -26.47
CA ALA A 153 -5.13 2.29 -25.78
C ALA A 153 -6.42 3.11 -25.84
N ARG A 154 -7.53 2.49 -25.41
CA ARG A 154 -8.75 3.22 -25.07
C ARG A 154 -8.64 3.86 -23.69
N LEU A 155 -7.85 3.22 -22.81
CA LEU A 155 -7.56 3.69 -21.45
C LEU A 155 -6.12 3.38 -21.09
N VAL A 156 -5.40 4.34 -20.53
CA VAL A 156 -4.12 4.15 -19.84
C VAL A 156 -4.36 4.20 -18.33
N VAL A 157 -3.82 3.24 -17.58
CA VAL A 157 -3.91 3.22 -16.13
C VAL A 157 -2.51 3.29 -15.51
N GLY A 158 -2.23 4.37 -14.79
CA GLY A 158 -1.03 4.51 -13.96
C GLY A 158 -1.19 3.75 -12.64
N ALA A 159 -0.38 2.69 -12.49
CA ALA A 159 -0.27 1.86 -11.29
C ALA A 159 1.21 1.74 -10.87
N ASP A 160 2.02 2.72 -11.23
CA ASP A 160 3.48 2.75 -11.15
C ASP A 160 4.01 3.29 -9.80
N GLY A 161 3.12 3.42 -8.83
CA GLY A 161 3.44 3.63 -7.43
C GLY A 161 3.71 5.09 -7.06
N ARG A 162 4.33 5.30 -5.89
CA ARG A 162 4.50 6.61 -5.23
C ARG A 162 5.14 7.67 -6.15
N ASP A 163 6.15 7.28 -6.91
CA ASP A 163 6.91 8.18 -7.79
C ASP A 163 6.42 8.05 -9.25
N SER A 164 5.11 8.04 -9.44
CA SER A 164 4.44 7.77 -10.71
C SER A 164 4.90 8.70 -11.83
N ALA A 165 5.49 8.09 -12.87
CA ALA A 165 5.81 8.76 -14.11
C ALA A 165 4.53 9.10 -14.89
N VAL A 166 3.52 8.22 -14.84
CA VAL A 166 2.21 8.47 -15.47
C VAL A 166 1.57 9.73 -14.88
N ARG A 167 1.48 9.82 -13.55
CA ARG A 167 0.94 11.02 -12.87
C ARG A 167 1.62 12.29 -13.32
N THR A 168 2.96 12.26 -13.36
CA THR A 168 3.78 13.44 -13.71
C THR A 168 3.63 13.81 -15.19
N THR A 169 3.78 12.84 -16.10
CA THR A 169 3.80 13.12 -17.54
C THR A 169 2.40 13.36 -18.12
N ALA A 170 1.35 12.80 -17.52
CA ALA A 170 -0.03 13.11 -17.87
C ALA A 170 -0.53 14.44 -17.27
N GLY A 171 0.28 15.12 -16.46
CA GLY A 171 -0.01 16.46 -15.93
C GLY A 171 -1.08 16.48 -14.84
N PHE A 172 -1.18 15.45 -14.00
CA PHE A 172 -2.05 15.49 -12.82
C PHE A 172 -1.52 16.48 -11.78
N ALA A 173 -2.42 17.26 -11.21
CA ALA A 173 -2.12 18.03 -10.01
C ALA A 173 -1.85 17.09 -8.83
N VAL A 174 -0.99 17.51 -7.91
CA VAL A 174 -0.60 16.74 -6.72
C VAL A 174 -0.71 17.60 -5.48
N GLU A 175 -1.41 17.11 -4.50
CA GLU A 175 -1.43 17.67 -3.15
C GLU A 175 -0.61 16.80 -2.20
N ARG A 176 -0.01 17.43 -1.19
CA ARG A 176 0.83 16.76 -0.19
C ARG A 176 0.53 17.31 1.21
N ALA A 177 0.34 16.41 2.17
CA ALA A 177 0.29 16.78 3.57
C ALA A 177 1.70 17.11 4.11
N PRO A 178 1.81 17.94 5.16
CA PRO A 178 3.07 18.14 5.87
C PRO A 178 3.62 16.80 6.40
N GLU A 179 4.95 16.65 6.35
CA GLU A 179 5.62 15.51 6.94
C GLU A 179 5.66 15.67 8.47
N ALA A 180 5.01 14.78 9.19
CA ALA A 180 5.02 14.76 10.67
C ALA A 180 5.55 13.44 11.23
N LEU A 181 5.27 12.34 10.56
CA LEU A 181 5.61 11.00 10.99
C LEU A 181 6.64 10.36 10.06
N VAL A 182 7.46 9.50 10.64
CA VAL A 182 8.36 8.60 9.91
C VAL A 182 8.04 7.18 10.32
N LEU A 183 8.08 6.25 9.36
CA LEU A 183 7.97 4.81 9.59
C LEU A 183 9.18 4.12 8.97
N ALA A 184 9.90 3.33 9.77
CA ALA A 184 10.93 2.43 9.28
C ALA A 184 10.41 0.99 9.35
N GLY A 185 10.86 0.15 8.41
CA GLY A 185 10.51 -1.27 8.38
C GLY A 185 11.72 -2.16 8.19
N ALA A 186 11.73 -3.30 8.87
CA ALA A 186 12.74 -4.33 8.79
C ALA A 186 12.12 -5.71 8.54
N LEU A 187 12.73 -6.52 7.67
CA LEU A 187 12.41 -7.94 7.56
C LEU A 187 13.42 -8.73 8.39
N VAL A 188 12.92 -9.45 9.41
CA VAL A 188 13.76 -10.18 10.34
C VAL A 188 13.38 -11.66 10.42
N ALA A 189 14.34 -12.51 10.71
CA ALA A 189 14.16 -13.91 11.11
C ALA A 189 14.67 -14.11 12.53
N GLY A 190 14.15 -15.13 13.22
CA GLY A 190 14.54 -15.44 14.59
C GLY A 190 13.97 -14.48 15.66
N ALA A 191 13.01 -13.62 15.28
CA ALA A 191 12.31 -12.77 16.25
C ALA A 191 11.25 -13.56 17.02
N GLY A 192 11.09 -13.25 18.31
CA GLY A 192 10.12 -13.89 19.22
C GLY A 192 8.67 -13.36 19.09
N VAL A 193 8.25 -12.92 17.91
CA VAL A 193 6.90 -12.36 17.68
C VAL A 193 5.86 -13.47 17.69
N PRO A 194 4.82 -13.41 18.55
CA PRO A 194 3.78 -14.43 18.60
C PRO A 194 2.99 -14.52 17.28
N ALA A 195 2.67 -15.75 16.87
CA ALA A 195 1.93 -16.01 15.63
C ALA A 195 0.41 -15.75 15.76
N GLY A 196 -0.29 -15.69 14.62
CA GLY A 196 -1.77 -15.61 14.52
C GLY A 196 -2.37 -14.24 14.84
N ALA A 197 -1.55 -13.24 15.15
CA ALA A 197 -1.98 -11.87 15.40
C ALA A 197 -1.01 -10.84 14.83
N GLY A 198 -1.54 -9.67 14.50
CA GLY A 198 -0.75 -8.46 14.40
C GLY A 198 -0.59 -7.81 15.77
N HIS A 199 0.55 -7.19 15.99
CA HIS A 199 0.89 -6.54 17.26
C HIS A 199 1.22 -5.08 17.02
N VAL A 200 0.55 -4.18 17.73
CA VAL A 200 0.76 -2.73 17.65
C VAL A 200 1.01 -2.18 19.06
N TYR A 201 2.01 -1.38 19.16
CA TYR A 201 2.41 -0.66 20.37
C TYR A 201 2.49 0.81 20.05
N MET A 202 1.88 1.65 20.88
CA MET A 202 1.93 3.10 20.74
C MET A 202 2.24 3.75 22.08
N ARG A 203 3.13 4.73 22.05
CA ARG A 203 3.38 5.64 23.16
C ARG A 203 3.09 7.07 22.73
N PRO A 204 1.83 7.52 22.90
CA PRO A 204 1.36 8.77 22.33
C PRO A 204 2.15 10.01 22.77
N GLY A 205 2.52 10.12 24.06
CA GLY A 205 3.32 11.23 24.56
C GLY A 205 4.70 11.37 23.93
N GLY A 206 5.31 10.25 23.51
CA GLY A 206 6.58 10.22 22.78
C GLY A 206 6.42 10.19 21.26
N GLY A 207 5.19 9.97 20.75
CA GLY A 207 4.95 9.84 19.31
C GLY A 207 5.50 8.57 18.68
N GLU A 208 5.87 7.55 19.48
CA GLU A 208 6.41 6.30 18.97
C GLU A 208 5.33 5.29 18.59
N LEU A 209 5.65 4.46 17.59
CA LEU A 209 4.88 3.30 17.12
C LEU A 209 5.81 2.11 16.95
N GLY A 210 5.39 0.95 17.43
CA GLY A 210 5.94 -0.35 17.06
C GLY A 210 4.87 -1.23 16.47
N MET A 211 5.16 -1.96 15.38
CA MET A 211 4.26 -2.94 14.81
C MET A 211 5.03 -4.20 14.41
N ALA A 212 4.49 -5.38 14.66
CA ALA A 212 5.11 -6.64 14.25
C ALA A 212 4.07 -7.66 13.82
N MET A 213 4.41 -8.44 12.78
CA MET A 213 3.58 -9.54 12.29
C MET A 213 4.42 -10.59 11.58
N ASN A 214 3.92 -11.82 11.59
CA ASN A 214 4.46 -12.91 10.78
C ASN A 214 4.05 -12.73 9.31
N VAL A 215 5.00 -12.85 8.39
CA VAL A 215 4.79 -12.72 6.94
C VAL A 215 5.11 -14.00 6.17
N GLY A 216 5.14 -15.13 6.87
CA GLY A 216 5.44 -16.45 6.32
C GLY A 216 6.93 -16.80 6.27
N GLY A 217 7.23 -18.08 6.08
CA GLY A 217 8.60 -18.58 5.91
C GLY A 217 9.54 -18.32 7.10
N GLY A 218 9.02 -18.26 8.33
CA GLY A 218 9.82 -17.94 9.53
C GLY A 218 10.31 -16.49 9.59
N ARG A 219 9.71 -15.61 8.76
CA ARG A 219 10.05 -14.19 8.69
C ARG A 219 8.98 -13.34 9.37
N HIS A 220 9.44 -12.24 9.95
CA HIS A 220 8.58 -11.25 10.56
C HIS A 220 8.87 -9.88 9.94
N ARG A 221 7.81 -9.13 9.62
CA ARG A 221 7.94 -7.71 9.34
C ARG A 221 7.74 -6.95 10.63
N VAL A 222 8.72 -6.13 10.95
CA VAL A 222 8.67 -5.21 12.09
C VAL A 222 8.74 -3.79 11.57
N TYR A 223 7.92 -2.92 12.15
CA TYR A 223 7.95 -1.48 11.89
C TYR A 223 8.22 -0.73 13.18
N ALA A 224 8.99 0.35 13.07
CA ALA A 224 9.20 1.33 14.12
C ALA A 224 8.94 2.72 13.54
N GLY A 225 8.08 3.48 14.18
CA GLY A 225 7.71 4.81 13.75
C GLY A 225 7.88 5.83 14.85
N TYR A 226 8.09 7.09 14.48
CA TYR A 226 8.22 8.20 15.42
C TYR A 226 7.71 9.50 14.82
N HIS A 227 7.42 10.49 15.68
CA HIS A 227 7.04 11.83 15.24
C HIS A 227 8.27 12.72 15.12
N LEU A 228 8.39 13.50 14.05
CA LEU A 228 9.54 14.35 13.76
C LEU A 228 9.81 15.45 14.81
N ALA A 229 8.78 15.89 15.53
CA ALA A 229 8.95 16.83 16.64
C ALA A 229 9.79 16.27 17.79
N THR A 230 9.97 14.94 17.89
CA THR A 230 10.84 14.30 18.89
C THR A 230 12.31 14.21 18.45
N GLY A 231 12.65 14.83 17.33
CA GLY A 231 13.98 14.79 16.71
C GLY A 231 14.07 13.74 15.60
N ARG A 232 14.83 14.08 14.55
CA ARG A 232 15.05 13.14 13.44
C ARG A 232 16.01 12.02 13.87
N ARG A 233 15.59 10.80 13.59
CA ARG A 233 16.39 9.57 13.79
C ARG A 233 16.86 9.08 12.41
N HIS A 234 17.91 8.26 12.37
CA HIS A 234 18.34 7.59 11.14
C HIS A 234 18.09 6.09 11.28
N LEU A 235 17.07 5.57 10.58
CA LEU A 235 16.60 4.20 10.71
C LEU A 235 16.73 3.40 9.41
N SER A 236 17.66 3.76 8.53
CA SER A 236 17.90 3.07 7.27
C SER A 236 19.28 2.43 7.21
N GLY A 237 19.35 1.25 6.53
CA GLY A 237 20.57 0.48 6.39
C GLY A 237 20.84 -0.46 7.58
N SER A 238 21.63 -1.50 7.36
CA SER A 238 21.87 -2.55 8.36
C SER A 238 22.53 -2.04 9.65
N SER A 239 23.35 -1.01 9.58
CA SER A 239 24.00 -0.38 10.74
C SER A 239 23.01 0.36 11.65
N ALA A 240 21.84 0.71 11.16
CA ALA A 240 20.79 1.38 11.94
C ALA A 240 19.94 0.40 12.78
N LEU A 241 20.16 -0.91 12.70
CA LEU A 241 19.37 -1.91 13.45
C LEU A 241 19.29 -1.63 14.96
N PRO A 242 20.37 -1.26 15.68
CA PRO A 242 20.26 -0.91 17.10
C PRO A 242 19.33 0.29 17.36
N ALA A 243 19.41 1.34 16.56
CA ALA A 243 18.54 2.51 16.69
C ALA A 243 17.07 2.17 16.34
N PHE A 244 16.85 1.29 15.36
CA PHE A 244 15.54 0.78 15.00
C PHE A 244 14.91 -0.01 16.15
N VAL A 245 15.66 -0.96 16.77
CA VAL A 245 15.22 -1.74 17.92
C VAL A 245 14.92 -0.82 19.10
N ALA A 246 15.80 0.15 19.38
CA ALA A 246 15.57 1.13 20.45
C ALA A 246 14.27 1.95 20.23
N THR A 247 13.96 2.32 18.97
CA THR A 247 12.71 3.03 18.64
C THR A 247 11.49 2.13 18.83
N ALA A 248 11.56 0.87 18.40
CA ALA A 248 10.49 -0.11 18.57
C ALA A 248 10.21 -0.42 20.06
N THR A 249 11.27 -0.59 20.85
CA THR A 249 11.14 -0.83 22.32
C THR A 249 10.67 0.41 23.05
N ALA A 250 11.04 1.61 22.62
CA ALA A 250 10.50 2.87 23.16
C ALA A 250 8.98 2.99 22.95
N ALA A 251 8.45 2.40 21.88
CA ALA A 251 6.99 2.31 21.67
C ALA A 251 6.30 1.29 22.59
N GLY A 252 7.06 0.46 23.31
CA GLY A 252 6.56 -0.57 24.23
C GLY A 252 6.68 -2.01 23.70
N MET A 253 7.33 -2.24 22.54
CA MET A 253 7.56 -3.61 22.05
C MET A 253 8.51 -4.37 22.98
N PRO A 254 8.24 -5.65 23.30
CA PRO A 254 9.12 -6.43 24.17
C PRO A 254 10.54 -6.58 23.58
N ALA A 255 11.55 -6.17 24.33
CA ALA A 255 12.95 -6.30 23.91
C ALA A 255 13.34 -7.76 23.61
N ALA A 256 12.78 -8.71 24.36
CA ALA A 256 12.99 -10.15 24.16
C ALA A 256 12.61 -10.63 22.74
N TRP A 257 11.73 -9.92 22.02
CA TRP A 257 11.40 -10.28 20.64
C TRP A 257 12.56 -10.08 19.67
N PHE A 258 13.53 -9.26 20.05
CA PHE A 258 14.70 -8.96 19.23
C PHE A 258 15.93 -9.80 19.60
N GLU A 259 15.86 -10.59 20.68
CA GLU A 259 16.92 -11.52 21.06
C GLU A 259 17.08 -12.61 19.99
N GLY A 260 18.24 -12.63 19.33
CA GLY A 260 18.50 -13.53 18.21
C GLY A 260 17.88 -13.12 16.86
N ALA A 261 17.17 -12.01 16.81
CA ALA A 261 16.64 -11.48 15.54
C ALA A 261 17.78 -11.01 14.63
N ARG A 262 17.70 -11.40 13.35
CA ARG A 262 18.66 -10.98 12.32
C ARG A 262 17.93 -10.44 11.10
N LEU A 263 18.50 -9.43 10.45
CA LEU A 263 17.97 -8.92 9.19
C LEU A 263 18.08 -10.00 8.11
N VAL A 264 16.99 -10.21 7.37
CA VAL A 264 16.91 -11.09 6.19
C VAL A 264 16.38 -10.34 4.96
N GLY A 265 16.26 -9.02 5.07
CA GLY A 265 15.89 -8.09 4.03
C GLY A 265 16.34 -6.68 4.39
N PRO A 266 15.94 -5.68 3.60
CA PRO A 266 16.34 -4.30 3.84
C PRO A 266 15.71 -3.74 5.12
N LEU A 267 16.43 -2.79 5.72
CA LEU A 267 15.91 -1.86 6.73
C LEU A 267 15.85 -0.47 6.07
N ALA A 268 14.67 0.09 5.95
CA ALA A 268 14.47 1.39 5.31
C ALA A 268 13.38 2.20 6.00
N GLU A 269 13.51 3.53 5.95
CA GLU A 269 12.55 4.47 6.50
C GLU A 269 11.84 5.28 5.40
N PHE A 270 10.62 5.71 5.69
CA PHE A 270 9.75 6.44 4.79
C PHE A 270 9.06 7.59 5.50
N SER A 271 8.81 8.67 4.74
CA SER A 271 7.91 9.74 5.16
C SER A 271 6.49 9.23 5.38
N GLY A 272 5.84 9.66 6.46
CA GLY A 272 4.44 9.45 6.76
C GLY A 272 3.50 10.49 6.14
N ALA A 273 3.96 11.30 5.19
CA ALA A 273 3.11 12.29 4.53
C ALA A 273 2.18 11.65 3.50
N ASP A 274 0.88 12.00 3.56
CA ASP A 274 -0.04 11.72 2.47
C ASP A 274 0.34 12.50 1.22
N LEU A 275 0.16 11.86 0.06
CA LEU A 275 0.28 12.50 -1.26
C LEU A 275 -0.87 11.99 -2.13
N TRP A 276 -1.58 12.88 -2.82
CA TRP A 276 -2.69 12.42 -3.67
C TRP A 276 -2.87 13.32 -4.89
N ALA A 277 -3.40 12.74 -5.96
CA ALA A 277 -3.92 13.45 -7.11
C ALA A 277 -5.42 13.67 -6.90
N PRO A 278 -5.89 14.92 -6.69
CA PRO A 278 -7.32 15.19 -6.72
C PRO A 278 -7.90 14.74 -8.07
N HIS A 279 -9.01 14.02 -8.03
CA HIS A 279 -9.69 13.50 -9.21
C HIS A 279 -8.75 12.68 -10.13
N PRO A 280 -8.41 11.41 -9.76
CA PRO A 280 -7.36 10.61 -10.42
C PRO A 280 -7.82 10.06 -11.80
N TRP A 281 -8.49 10.90 -12.57
CA TRP A 281 -8.93 10.68 -13.95
C TRP A 281 -8.71 11.94 -14.80
N ARG A 282 -8.14 11.78 -15.99
CA ARG A 282 -7.92 12.86 -16.94
C ARG A 282 -7.69 12.32 -18.35
N ASP A 283 -8.49 12.78 -19.34
CA ASP A 283 -8.24 12.62 -20.78
C ASP A 283 -7.76 11.21 -21.19
N GLY A 284 -8.52 10.18 -20.82
CA GLY A 284 -8.18 8.78 -21.13
C GLY A 284 -7.12 8.15 -20.25
N VAL A 285 -6.70 8.82 -19.16
CA VAL A 285 -5.72 8.32 -18.19
C VAL A 285 -6.35 8.27 -16.81
N ALA A 286 -6.29 7.10 -16.15
CA ALA A 286 -6.65 6.90 -14.74
C ALA A 286 -5.40 6.60 -13.89
N LEU A 287 -5.44 6.93 -12.61
CA LEU A 287 -4.41 6.50 -11.64
C LEU A 287 -5.04 5.60 -10.59
N VAL A 288 -4.31 4.56 -10.14
CA VAL A 288 -4.75 3.65 -9.07
C VAL A 288 -3.63 3.36 -8.07
N GLY A 289 -3.98 3.02 -6.84
CA GLY A 289 -3.03 2.75 -5.76
C GLY A 289 -2.16 3.95 -5.44
N ASP A 290 -0.88 3.71 -5.11
CA ASP A 290 0.05 4.79 -4.75
C ASP A 290 0.29 5.82 -5.87
N ALA A 291 -0.07 5.50 -7.12
CA ALA A 291 -0.03 6.47 -8.22
C ALA A 291 -1.14 7.51 -8.07
N ALA A 292 -2.33 7.11 -7.61
CA ALA A 292 -3.45 7.99 -7.30
C ALA A 292 -3.27 8.68 -5.95
N ALA A 293 -3.03 7.88 -4.89
CA ALA A 293 -2.94 8.40 -3.54
C ALA A 293 -2.04 7.51 -2.66
N VAL A 294 -1.02 8.11 -2.09
CA VAL A 294 -0.19 7.51 -1.04
C VAL A 294 -0.78 7.91 0.30
N SER A 295 -1.27 6.96 1.09
CA SER A 295 -1.67 7.21 2.46
C SER A 295 -0.49 7.07 3.42
N ASP A 296 -0.55 7.78 4.56
CA ASP A 296 0.47 7.65 5.62
C ASP A 296 0.67 6.17 5.99
N PRO A 297 1.88 5.60 5.79
CA PRO A 297 2.15 4.19 6.04
C PRO A 297 2.02 3.81 7.52
N ASN A 298 2.06 4.76 8.44
CA ASN A 298 1.85 4.52 9.87
C ASN A 298 0.46 3.94 10.17
N TRP A 299 -0.52 4.15 9.29
CA TRP A 299 -1.89 3.65 9.43
C TRP A 299 -2.18 2.41 8.57
N GLY A 300 -1.24 1.98 7.72
CA GLY A 300 -1.28 0.70 7.00
C GLY A 300 -2.42 0.53 5.99
N CYS A 301 -3.03 1.60 5.48
CA CYS A 301 -4.23 1.54 4.65
C CYS A 301 -3.95 1.38 3.14
N GLY A 302 -2.72 1.61 2.67
CA GLY A 302 -2.40 1.74 1.24
C GLY A 302 -2.78 0.52 0.38
N LEU A 303 -2.54 -0.71 0.86
CA LEU A 303 -2.88 -1.92 0.11
C LEU A 303 -4.40 -2.15 0.00
N ALA A 304 -5.12 -1.86 1.06
CA ALA A 304 -6.57 -1.96 1.06
C ALA A 304 -7.21 -0.90 0.15
N LEU A 305 -6.67 0.33 0.12
CA LEU A 305 -7.04 1.36 -0.84
C LEU A 305 -6.77 0.92 -2.28
N ALA A 306 -5.60 0.33 -2.55
CA ALA A 306 -5.25 -0.14 -3.88
C ALA A 306 -6.26 -1.15 -4.44
N TRP A 307 -6.72 -2.11 -3.65
CA TRP A 307 -7.77 -3.03 -4.10
C TRP A 307 -9.15 -2.37 -4.20
N ARG A 308 -9.43 -1.36 -3.39
CA ARG A 308 -10.64 -0.57 -3.54
C ARG A 308 -10.64 0.24 -4.84
N ASP A 309 -9.52 0.84 -5.21
CA ASP A 309 -9.35 1.52 -6.50
C ASP A 309 -9.58 0.54 -7.66
N VAL A 310 -8.97 -0.65 -7.57
CA VAL A 310 -9.14 -1.71 -8.58
C VAL A 310 -10.62 -2.07 -8.74
N ARG A 311 -11.35 -2.26 -7.62
CA ARG A 311 -12.78 -2.57 -7.68
C ARG A 311 -13.59 -1.42 -8.30
N ALA A 312 -13.34 -0.20 -7.86
CA ALA A 312 -14.09 0.96 -8.33
C ALA A 312 -13.87 1.19 -9.83
N LEU A 313 -12.61 1.18 -10.29
CA LEU A 313 -12.29 1.40 -11.71
C LEU A 313 -12.76 0.23 -12.58
N SER A 314 -12.44 -1.02 -12.21
CA SER A 314 -12.85 -2.18 -13.01
C SER A 314 -14.36 -2.33 -13.07
N GLY A 315 -15.07 -2.13 -11.94
CA GLY A 315 -16.52 -2.17 -11.89
C GLY A 315 -17.17 -1.15 -12.80
N ALA A 316 -16.68 0.10 -12.79
CA ALA A 316 -17.18 1.15 -13.66
C ALA A 316 -16.90 0.86 -15.15
N LEU A 317 -15.70 0.36 -15.49
CA LEU A 317 -15.32 0.00 -16.86
C LEU A 317 -16.19 -1.13 -17.42
N LEU A 318 -16.39 -2.20 -16.64
CA LEU A 318 -17.16 -3.36 -17.07
C LEU A 318 -18.66 -3.06 -17.16
N ALA A 319 -19.17 -2.12 -16.37
CA ALA A 319 -20.57 -1.73 -16.40
C ALA A 319 -20.90 -0.80 -17.57
N SER A 320 -20.04 0.17 -17.89
CA SER A 320 -20.35 1.18 -18.90
C SER A 320 -19.79 0.85 -20.29
N GLY A 321 -18.65 0.15 -20.36
CA GLY A 321 -17.90 -0.04 -21.61
C GLY A 321 -17.28 1.25 -22.18
N ASP A 322 -17.59 2.41 -21.59
CA ASP A 322 -17.05 3.73 -21.95
C ASP A 322 -15.97 4.16 -20.95
N PRO A 323 -14.70 4.25 -21.37
CA PRO A 323 -13.59 4.65 -20.48
C PRO A 323 -13.75 6.04 -19.85
N ALA A 324 -14.40 6.99 -20.57
CA ALA A 324 -14.56 8.35 -20.06
C ALA A 324 -15.60 8.39 -18.92
N ALA A 325 -16.77 7.77 -19.13
CA ALA A 325 -17.79 7.65 -18.08
C ALA A 325 -17.26 6.86 -16.88
N ALA A 326 -16.57 5.75 -17.13
CA ALA A 326 -15.98 4.92 -16.08
C ALA A 326 -14.92 5.66 -15.27
N GLY A 327 -14.03 6.39 -15.94
CA GLY A 327 -12.98 7.17 -15.30
C GLY A 327 -13.52 8.28 -14.41
N GLY A 328 -14.54 9.00 -14.88
CA GLY A 328 -15.23 10.04 -14.08
C GLY A 328 -15.93 9.46 -12.85
N ALA A 329 -16.66 8.33 -13.01
CA ALA A 329 -17.32 7.65 -11.90
C ALA A 329 -16.31 7.13 -10.86
N TYR A 330 -15.22 6.50 -11.32
CA TYR A 330 -14.13 6.06 -10.48
C TYR A 330 -13.53 7.20 -9.67
N ALA A 331 -13.16 8.31 -10.34
CA ALA A 331 -12.52 9.43 -9.68
C ALA A 331 -13.42 10.06 -8.60
N ALA A 332 -14.72 10.18 -8.85
CA ALA A 332 -15.68 10.69 -7.87
C ALA A 332 -15.77 9.75 -6.63
N GLU A 333 -15.81 8.43 -6.84
CA GLU A 333 -15.81 7.45 -5.75
C GLU A 333 -14.48 7.50 -4.98
N HIS A 334 -13.33 7.56 -5.70
CA HIS A 334 -11.99 7.67 -5.11
C HIS A 334 -11.89 8.89 -4.20
N ASP A 335 -12.25 10.07 -4.67
CA ASP A 335 -12.16 11.31 -3.89
C ASP A 335 -12.97 11.22 -2.59
N ALA A 336 -14.16 10.60 -2.63
CA ALA A 336 -15.02 10.46 -1.47
C ALA A 336 -14.38 9.57 -0.37
N TYR A 337 -13.95 8.35 -0.72
CA TYR A 337 -13.39 7.45 0.31
C TYR A 337 -11.98 7.86 0.76
N HIS A 338 -11.16 8.43 -0.13
CA HIS A 338 -9.84 8.91 0.24
C HIS A 338 -9.93 10.11 1.18
N ALA A 339 -10.82 11.07 0.92
CA ALA A 339 -11.06 12.19 1.83
C ALA A 339 -11.57 11.72 3.21
N ALA A 340 -12.44 10.70 3.25
CA ALA A 340 -12.90 10.12 4.51
C ALA A 340 -11.76 9.48 5.30
N LEU A 341 -10.90 8.70 4.62
CA LEU A 341 -9.73 8.08 5.23
C LEU A 341 -8.76 9.12 5.79
N ARG A 342 -8.41 10.14 5.01
CA ARG A 342 -7.51 11.22 5.45
C ARG A 342 -8.02 11.94 6.70
N ARG A 343 -9.33 12.22 6.78
CA ARG A 343 -9.91 12.79 8.00
C ARG A 343 -9.73 11.86 9.20
N GLN A 344 -10.01 10.57 9.02
CA GLN A 344 -9.87 9.57 10.08
C GLN A 344 -8.41 9.43 10.54
N THR A 345 -7.47 9.26 9.61
CA THR A 345 -6.04 9.11 9.94
C THR A 345 -5.47 10.38 10.55
N GLY A 346 -5.93 11.57 10.14
CA GLY A 346 -5.58 12.83 10.77
C GLY A 346 -5.99 12.91 12.23
N TRP A 347 -7.22 12.50 12.57
CA TRP A 347 -7.67 12.41 13.96
C TRP A 347 -6.83 11.40 14.77
N LEU A 348 -6.58 10.23 14.21
CA LEU A 348 -5.77 9.21 14.87
C LEU A 348 -4.32 9.71 15.09
N THR A 349 -3.75 10.42 14.12
CA THR A 349 -2.42 11.04 14.26
C THR A 349 -2.40 12.05 15.40
N THR A 350 -3.41 12.92 15.48
CA THR A 350 -3.50 13.91 16.56
C THR A 350 -3.60 13.25 17.93
N VAL A 351 -4.45 12.22 18.07
CA VAL A 351 -4.68 11.54 19.35
C VAL A 351 -3.49 10.64 19.74
N PHE A 352 -2.97 9.85 18.80
CA PHE A 352 -2.06 8.75 19.17
C PHE A 352 -0.60 9.00 18.82
N ARG A 353 -0.27 10.05 18.03
CA ARG A 353 1.08 10.22 17.51
C ARG A 353 1.67 11.61 17.71
N THR A 354 0.86 12.66 17.90
CA THR A 354 1.35 14.02 18.07
C THR A 354 1.80 14.24 19.51
N PRO A 355 3.09 14.59 19.78
CA PRO A 355 3.57 14.94 21.11
C PRO A 355 3.21 16.38 21.48
N GLY A 356 3.24 16.69 22.76
CA GLY A 356 3.15 18.05 23.31
C GLY A 356 1.83 18.34 24.04
N PRO A 357 1.78 19.47 24.80
CA PRO A 357 0.76 19.74 25.80
C PRO A 357 -0.66 19.86 25.22
N GLU A 358 -0.82 20.39 24.02
CA GLU A 358 -2.14 20.51 23.37
C GLU A 358 -2.70 19.13 23.01
N ALA A 359 -1.84 18.24 22.46
CA ALA A 359 -2.22 16.88 22.16
C ALA A 359 -2.44 16.05 23.43
N ASP A 360 -1.68 16.29 24.51
CA ASP A 360 -1.87 15.67 25.81
C ASP A 360 -3.23 16.03 26.40
N ALA A 361 -3.63 17.30 26.39
CA ALA A 361 -4.93 17.76 26.84
C ALA A 361 -6.09 17.16 26.02
N LEU A 362 -5.88 16.92 24.72
CA LEU A 362 -6.86 16.22 23.89
C LEU A 362 -6.94 14.73 24.28
N ARG A 363 -5.80 14.08 24.52
CA ARG A 363 -5.73 12.67 24.93
C ARG A 363 -6.44 12.40 26.26
N GLU A 364 -6.25 13.25 27.26
CA GLU A 364 -6.94 13.14 28.55
C GLU A 364 -8.47 13.06 28.39
N ARG A 365 -9.03 13.74 27.39
CA ARG A 365 -10.46 13.71 27.10
C ARG A 365 -10.87 12.55 26.18
N ALA A 366 -10.01 12.16 25.25
CA ALA A 366 -10.35 11.19 24.21
C ALA A 366 -10.08 9.74 24.63
N LEU A 367 -8.96 9.44 25.30
CA LEU A 367 -8.57 8.07 25.64
C LEU A 367 -9.59 7.30 26.50
N PRO A 368 -10.30 7.92 27.47
CA PRO A 368 -11.34 7.21 28.21
C PRO A 368 -12.51 6.70 27.36
N LEU A 369 -12.62 7.14 26.10
CA LEU A 369 -13.67 6.74 25.16
C LEU A 369 -13.25 5.54 24.27
N PHE A 370 -11.99 5.13 24.32
CA PHE A 370 -11.42 4.01 23.54
C PHE A 370 -11.32 2.74 24.38
#